data_a35fd8a2cbd22e12603fbca1b170f371
#
_entry.id   a35fd8a2cbd22e12603fbca1b170f371
#
_cell.length_a   1.000
_cell.length_b   1.000
_cell.length_c   1.000
_cell.angle_alpha   90.00
_cell.angle_beta   90.00
_cell.angle_gamma   90.00
#
_symmetry.space_group_name_H-M   'P 1'
#
loop_
_entity.id
_entity.type
_entity.pdbx_description
1 polymer ?
#
loop_
_entity_poly.entity_id
_entity_poly.type
_entity_poly.pdbx_seq_one_letter_code
_entity_poly.pdbx_strand_id
1 'polypeptide(L)'
;MELVRPASVTGRTWGGCLEVIEEILTAGRFPFGPDALDGGVLLIETSEELLPARNVGWIVRSLGERGILAAAGAVLVARPPVSDFTRRPPAAERARLRAGQRDVVAGLLSQYNPEIVVCVGIPFGHTRPQWIVPHGGAITVDGVARRVTGDYS
;
A
#
# COMPACT_ATOMS: atom_id res chain seq x y z
N MET A 1 0.86 -11.95 -5.99
CA MET A 1 1.51 -10.67 -6.35
C MET A 1 1.09 -10.32 -7.76
N GLU A 2 0.43 -9.21 -7.92
CA GLU A 2 -0.01 -8.67 -9.20
C GLU A 2 0.71 -7.33 -9.43
N LEU A 3 1.30 -7.12 -10.61
CA LEU A 3 1.98 -5.90 -11.00
C LEU A 3 1.22 -5.26 -12.15
N VAL A 4 0.92 -3.99 -12.03
CA VAL A 4 0.03 -3.28 -12.95
C VAL A 4 0.80 -2.57 -14.08
N ARG A 5 2.13 -2.39 -13.96
CA ARG A 5 2.96 -1.75 -15.00
C ARG A 5 4.32 -2.41 -15.21
N PRO A 6 4.79 -2.53 -16.47
CA PRO A 6 6.13 -3.05 -16.78
C PRO A 6 7.18 -1.94 -16.68
N ALA A 7 7.38 -1.39 -15.48
CA ALA A 7 8.42 -0.41 -15.19
C ALA A 7 9.19 -0.83 -13.93
N SER A 8 10.39 -0.30 -13.73
CA SER A 8 11.20 -0.56 -12.54
C SER A 8 11.43 0.77 -11.80
N VAL A 9 11.17 0.75 -10.49
CA VAL A 9 11.37 1.88 -9.59
C VAL A 9 12.19 1.44 -8.41
N THR A 10 13.23 2.20 -8.09
CA THR A 10 14.01 2.05 -6.86
C THR A 10 13.87 3.33 -6.05
N GLY A 11 13.46 3.21 -4.80
CA GLY A 11 13.27 4.38 -3.95
C GLY A 11 13.22 4.01 -2.47
N ARG A 12 13.33 5.05 -1.63
CA ARG A 12 13.15 4.91 -0.18
C ARG A 12 11.68 4.61 0.14
N THR A 13 11.47 3.77 1.12
CA THR A 13 10.13 3.39 1.55
C THR A 13 9.59 4.35 2.60
N TRP A 14 8.30 4.62 2.51
CA TRP A 14 7.51 5.26 3.56
C TRP A 14 6.08 4.72 3.54
N GLY A 15 5.40 4.74 4.67
CA GLY A 15 4.02 4.30 4.78
C GLY A 15 3.82 3.26 5.86
N GLY A 16 2.83 2.40 5.72
CA GLY A 16 2.48 1.35 6.67
C GLY A 16 0.98 1.20 6.83
N CYS A 17 0.52 1.08 8.08
CA CYS A 17 -0.88 0.91 8.44
C CYS A 17 -1.70 2.17 8.09
N LEU A 18 -2.70 2.01 7.23
CA LEU A 18 -3.52 3.12 6.73
C LEU A 18 -4.27 3.83 7.88
N GLU A 19 -4.75 3.07 8.84
CA GLU A 19 -5.48 3.61 10.02
C GLU A 19 -4.57 4.53 10.83
N VAL A 20 -3.33 4.13 11.05
CA VAL A 20 -2.33 4.96 11.75
C VAL A 20 -1.94 6.19 10.92
N ILE A 21 -1.80 6.02 9.60
CA ILE A 21 -1.53 7.13 8.69
C ILE A 21 -2.66 8.15 8.74
N GLU A 22 -3.92 7.71 8.76
CA GLU A 22 -5.09 8.60 8.89
C GLU A 22 -5.02 9.44 10.18
N GLU A 23 -4.68 8.82 11.31
CA GLU A 23 -4.50 9.53 12.59
C GLU A 23 -3.38 10.56 12.51
N ILE A 24 -2.23 10.21 11.93
CA ILE A 24 -1.09 11.11 11.72
C ILE A 24 -1.51 12.31 10.86
N LEU A 25 -2.23 12.06 9.77
CA LEU A 25 -2.72 13.10 8.86
C LEU A 25 -3.74 14.01 9.55
N THR A 26 -4.67 13.43 10.31
CA THR A 26 -5.71 14.15 11.07
C THR A 26 -5.08 15.03 12.14
N ALA A 27 -4.08 14.54 12.85
CA ALA A 27 -3.33 15.30 13.85
C ALA A 27 -2.42 16.39 13.27
N GLY A 28 -2.31 16.49 11.94
CA GLY A 28 -1.38 17.41 11.28
C GLY A 28 0.09 17.08 11.55
N ARG A 29 0.37 15.83 11.90
CA ARG A 29 1.71 15.34 12.25
C ARG A 29 2.42 14.64 11.09
N PHE A 30 2.02 14.93 9.86
CA PHE A 30 2.74 14.44 8.70
C PHE A 30 4.07 15.21 8.56
N PRO A 31 5.22 14.59 8.91
CA PRO A 31 6.48 15.31 9.02
C PRO A 31 7.11 15.63 7.66
N PHE A 32 6.56 15.07 6.58
CA PHE A 32 7.12 15.18 5.24
C PHE A 32 6.07 15.71 4.28
N GLY A 33 6.45 16.71 3.48
CA GLY A 33 5.68 17.07 2.30
C GLY A 33 5.79 15.98 1.23
N PRO A 34 5.03 16.09 0.14
CA PRO A 34 5.13 15.16 -1.00
C PRO A 34 6.56 14.98 -1.50
N ASP A 35 7.37 16.04 -1.46
CA ASP A 35 8.77 16.06 -1.91
C ASP A 35 9.65 15.01 -1.20
N ALA A 36 9.34 14.67 0.05
CA ALA A 36 10.09 13.66 0.79
C ALA A 36 9.87 12.23 0.28
N LEU A 37 8.80 12.02 -0.50
CA LEU A 37 8.46 10.74 -1.14
C LEU A 37 8.73 10.77 -2.66
N ASP A 38 9.27 11.84 -3.20
CA ASP A 38 9.45 12.01 -4.64
C ASP A 38 10.24 10.84 -5.25
N GLY A 39 9.59 10.10 -6.16
CA GLY A 39 10.10 8.86 -6.71
C GLY A 39 10.20 7.68 -5.73
N GLY A 40 9.81 7.85 -4.47
CA GLY A 40 9.88 6.81 -3.44
C GLY A 40 8.86 5.69 -3.60
N VAL A 41 8.93 4.73 -2.67
CA VAL A 41 8.02 3.58 -2.63
C VAL A 41 7.08 3.69 -1.44
N LEU A 42 5.80 3.90 -1.73
CA LEU A 42 4.77 3.97 -0.71
C LEU A 42 4.35 2.56 -0.26
N LEU A 43 4.31 2.32 1.04
CA LEU A 43 3.81 1.09 1.65
C LEU A 43 2.39 1.31 2.14
N ILE A 44 1.45 0.47 1.70
CA ILE A 44 0.04 0.53 2.14
C ILE A 44 -0.36 -0.83 2.70
N GLU A 45 -0.80 -0.85 3.95
CA GLU A 45 -1.38 -2.03 4.57
C GLU A 45 -2.55 -1.65 5.49
N THR A 46 -3.40 -2.60 5.85
CA THR A 46 -4.51 -2.43 6.79
C THR A 46 -4.35 -3.34 7.98
N SER A 47 -4.83 -2.90 9.14
CA SER A 47 -4.77 -3.67 10.38
C SER A 47 -5.74 -4.87 10.40
N GLU A 48 -5.68 -5.66 11.45
CA GLU A 48 -6.62 -6.74 11.76
C GLU A 48 -8.02 -6.28 12.16
N GLU A 49 -8.27 -5.00 12.26
CA GLU A 49 -9.60 -4.40 12.46
C GLU A 49 -10.55 -4.60 11.26
N LEU A 50 -10.04 -5.23 10.19
CA LEU A 50 -10.81 -5.63 9.01
C LEU A 50 -11.52 -4.46 8.33
N LEU A 51 -10.78 -3.40 8.10
CA LEU A 51 -11.28 -2.15 7.54
C LEU A 51 -12.11 -2.37 6.26
N PRO A 52 -13.34 -1.86 6.17
CA PRO A 52 -14.13 -1.97 4.95
C PRO A 52 -13.45 -1.25 3.77
N ALA A 53 -13.61 -1.79 2.55
CA ALA A 53 -13.00 -1.22 1.34
C ALA A 53 -13.30 0.28 1.14
N ARG A 54 -14.51 0.74 1.47
CA ARG A 54 -14.87 2.17 1.39
C ARG A 54 -14.02 3.05 2.31
N ASN A 55 -13.71 2.57 3.53
CA ASN A 55 -12.89 3.31 4.50
C ASN A 55 -11.43 3.38 4.00
N VAL A 56 -10.91 2.26 3.49
CA VAL A 56 -9.62 2.23 2.79
C VAL A 56 -9.61 3.28 1.66
N GLY A 57 -10.68 3.35 0.87
CA GLY A 57 -10.82 4.34 -0.19
C GLY A 57 -10.80 5.79 0.31
N TRP A 58 -11.39 6.08 1.46
CA TRP A 58 -11.34 7.44 2.03
C TRP A 58 -9.92 7.84 2.44
N ILE A 59 -9.19 6.94 3.08
CA ILE A 59 -7.82 7.21 3.52
C ILE A 59 -6.89 7.37 2.30
N VAL A 60 -6.98 6.46 1.33
CA VAL A 60 -6.17 6.53 0.11
C VAL A 60 -6.48 7.80 -0.69
N ARG A 61 -7.74 8.22 -0.75
CA ARG A 61 -8.13 9.53 -1.34
C ARG A 61 -7.48 10.68 -0.59
N SER A 62 -7.47 10.66 0.73
CA SER A 62 -6.80 11.70 1.54
C SER A 62 -5.30 11.81 1.23
N LEU A 63 -4.63 10.68 0.97
CA LEU A 63 -3.25 10.67 0.50
C LEU A 63 -3.13 11.30 -0.89
N GLY A 64 -4.08 11.02 -1.79
CA GLY A 64 -4.13 11.62 -3.13
C GLY A 64 -4.30 13.13 -3.10
N GLU A 65 -5.29 13.63 -2.35
CA GLU A 65 -5.56 15.06 -2.21
C GLU A 65 -4.39 15.85 -1.59
N ARG A 66 -3.53 15.19 -0.85
CA ARG A 66 -2.29 15.74 -0.28
C ARG A 66 -1.09 15.67 -1.22
N GLY A 67 -1.25 15.13 -2.43
CA GLY A 67 -0.16 14.97 -3.41
C GLY A 67 0.78 13.79 -3.13
N ILE A 68 0.56 13.00 -2.09
CA ILE A 68 1.43 11.87 -1.69
C ILE A 68 1.43 10.79 -2.77
N LEU A 69 0.25 10.49 -3.35
CA LEU A 69 0.17 9.49 -4.41
C LEU A 69 0.82 9.96 -5.71
N ALA A 70 0.74 11.25 -6.00
CA ALA A 70 1.37 11.84 -7.19
C ALA A 70 2.92 11.83 -7.09
N ALA A 71 3.47 12.00 -5.89
CA ALA A 71 4.90 11.98 -5.65
C ALA A 71 5.52 10.58 -5.65
N ALA A 72 4.75 9.54 -5.33
CA ALA A 72 5.25 8.18 -5.26
C ALA A 72 5.60 7.61 -6.64
N GLY A 73 6.79 7.02 -6.78
CA GLY A 73 7.18 6.28 -7.99
C GLY A 73 6.57 4.88 -8.04
N ALA A 74 6.43 4.24 -6.89
CA ALA A 74 5.79 2.93 -6.77
C ALA A 74 4.97 2.79 -5.48
N VAL A 75 4.04 1.85 -5.47
CA VAL A 75 3.27 1.47 -4.28
C VAL A 75 3.30 -0.04 -4.09
N LEU A 76 3.65 -0.47 -2.90
CA LEU A 76 3.44 -1.83 -2.43
C LEU A 76 2.16 -1.88 -1.59
N VAL A 77 1.17 -2.62 -2.07
CA VAL A 77 -0.09 -2.84 -1.35
C VAL A 77 -0.06 -4.21 -0.71
N ALA A 78 -0.15 -4.24 0.60
CA ALA A 78 -0.15 -5.49 1.35
C ALA A 78 -1.39 -6.34 1.04
N ARG A 79 -1.27 -7.62 1.31
CA ARG A 79 -2.42 -8.52 1.32
C ARG A 79 -3.24 -8.24 2.59
N PRO A 80 -4.45 -7.65 2.48
CA PRO A 80 -5.20 -7.26 3.65
C PRO A 80 -5.66 -8.48 4.47
N PRO A 81 -5.62 -8.41 5.82
CA PRO A 81 -6.33 -9.35 6.65
C PRO A 81 -7.84 -9.22 6.38
N VAL A 82 -8.53 -10.35 6.35
CA VAL A 82 -9.99 -10.43 6.13
C VAL A 82 -10.61 -11.44 7.08
N SER A 83 -9.87 -11.81 8.11
CA SER A 83 -10.28 -12.67 9.21
C SER A 83 -9.48 -12.36 10.46
N ASP A 84 -10.10 -12.49 11.61
CA ASP A 84 -9.51 -12.37 12.93
C ASP A 84 -9.84 -13.59 13.81
N PHE A 85 -9.63 -13.48 15.11
CA PHE A 85 -9.95 -14.55 16.06
C PHE A 85 -11.46 -14.79 16.22
N THR A 86 -12.28 -13.76 15.99
CA THR A 86 -13.74 -13.79 16.16
C THR A 86 -14.47 -14.03 14.85
N ARG A 87 -13.91 -13.56 13.74
CA ARG A 87 -14.51 -13.63 12.41
C ARG A 87 -13.61 -14.40 11.43
N ARG A 88 -14.10 -15.55 10.96
CA ARG A 88 -13.42 -16.39 9.96
C ARG A 88 -14.34 -16.69 8.78
N PRO A 89 -14.51 -15.73 7.85
CA PRO A 89 -15.37 -15.91 6.71
C PRO A 89 -14.92 -17.07 5.81
N PRO A 90 -15.84 -17.69 5.04
CA PRO A 90 -15.50 -18.69 4.03
C PRO A 90 -14.48 -18.16 3.00
N ALA A 91 -13.76 -19.06 2.33
CA ALA A 91 -12.70 -18.69 1.39
C ALA A 91 -13.18 -17.75 0.28
N ALA A 92 -14.37 -18.00 -0.29
CA ALA A 92 -14.95 -17.15 -1.32
C ALA A 92 -15.25 -15.72 -0.83
N GLU A 93 -15.74 -15.57 0.41
CA GLU A 93 -15.98 -14.26 1.00
C GLU A 93 -14.65 -13.53 1.26
N ARG A 94 -13.65 -14.24 1.79
CA ARG A 94 -12.30 -13.65 1.98
C ARG A 94 -11.70 -13.15 0.66
N ALA A 95 -11.85 -13.92 -0.42
CA ALA A 95 -11.40 -13.53 -1.75
C ALA A 95 -12.12 -12.26 -2.23
N ARG A 96 -13.44 -12.17 -2.06
CA ARG A 96 -14.25 -11.00 -2.42
C ARG A 96 -13.85 -9.75 -1.63
N LEU A 97 -13.64 -9.88 -0.32
CA LEU A 97 -13.22 -8.76 0.54
C LEU A 97 -11.85 -8.21 0.10
N ARG A 98 -10.88 -9.10 -0.20
CA ARG A 98 -9.57 -8.68 -0.71
C ARG A 98 -9.66 -8.02 -2.07
N ALA A 99 -10.47 -8.57 -2.97
CA ALA A 99 -10.71 -7.98 -4.29
C ALA A 99 -11.29 -6.57 -4.16
N GLY A 100 -12.30 -6.37 -3.30
CA GLY A 100 -12.90 -5.06 -3.07
C GLY A 100 -11.91 -4.01 -2.58
N GLN A 101 -11.02 -4.34 -1.63
CA GLN A 101 -9.97 -3.41 -1.20
C GLN A 101 -8.96 -3.13 -2.32
N ARG A 102 -8.49 -4.18 -3.02
CA ARG A 102 -7.58 -4.03 -4.16
C ARG A 102 -8.15 -3.09 -5.22
N ASP A 103 -9.39 -3.30 -5.61
CA ASP A 103 -10.01 -2.56 -6.71
C ASP A 103 -10.19 -1.08 -6.36
N VAL A 104 -10.56 -0.76 -5.12
CA VAL A 104 -10.65 0.62 -4.62
C VAL A 104 -9.27 1.29 -4.61
N VAL A 105 -8.26 0.62 -4.08
CA VAL A 105 -6.89 1.17 -4.03
C VAL A 105 -6.34 1.38 -5.44
N ALA A 106 -6.43 0.37 -6.31
CA ALA A 106 -5.93 0.46 -7.68
C ALA A 106 -6.62 1.57 -8.48
N GLY A 107 -7.95 1.72 -8.32
CA GLY A 107 -8.70 2.77 -8.97
C GLY A 107 -8.26 4.18 -8.55
N LEU A 108 -8.05 4.40 -7.26
CA LEU A 108 -7.57 5.70 -6.76
C LEU A 108 -6.11 5.96 -7.16
N LEU A 109 -5.24 4.96 -7.08
CA LEU A 109 -3.86 5.11 -7.54
C LEU A 109 -3.81 5.51 -9.01
N SER A 110 -4.59 4.87 -9.86
CA SER A 110 -4.69 5.21 -11.29
C SER A 110 -5.25 6.63 -11.52
N GLN A 111 -6.16 7.09 -10.67
CA GLN A 111 -6.74 8.43 -10.76
C GLN A 111 -5.74 9.53 -10.42
N TYR A 112 -4.96 9.37 -9.34
CA TYR A 112 -4.02 10.39 -8.86
C TYR A 112 -2.64 10.31 -9.51
N ASN A 113 -2.23 9.11 -9.95
CA ASN A 113 -0.94 8.90 -10.62
C ASN A 113 -1.05 7.73 -11.60
N PRO A 114 -1.45 7.99 -12.85
CA PRO A 114 -1.61 6.93 -13.87
C PRO A 114 -0.28 6.26 -14.25
N GLU A 115 0.87 6.86 -13.91
CA GLU A 115 2.19 6.33 -14.21
C GLU A 115 2.78 5.47 -13.09
N ILE A 116 2.13 5.40 -11.93
CA ILE A 116 2.64 4.72 -10.74
C ILE A 116 2.79 3.21 -10.96
N VAL A 117 3.90 2.66 -10.47
CA VAL A 117 4.11 1.19 -10.44
C VAL A 117 3.42 0.62 -9.21
N VAL A 118 2.41 -0.20 -9.41
CA VAL A 118 1.62 -0.80 -8.31
C VAL A 118 1.90 -2.29 -8.21
N CYS A 119 2.24 -2.74 -7.01
CA CYS A 119 2.40 -4.14 -6.69
C CYS A 119 1.45 -4.52 -5.55
N VAL A 120 0.47 -5.38 -5.81
CA VAL A 120 -0.56 -5.76 -4.84
C VAL A 120 -0.41 -7.19 -4.32
N GLY A 121 -0.93 -7.43 -3.12
CA GLY A 121 -0.93 -8.74 -2.49
C GLY A 121 0.40 -9.15 -1.88
N ILE A 122 1.25 -8.17 -1.56
CA ILE A 122 2.54 -8.39 -0.89
C ILE A 122 2.28 -8.81 0.57
N PRO A 123 2.97 -9.84 1.07
CA PRO A 123 2.76 -10.31 2.44
C PRO A 123 3.58 -9.52 3.45
N PHE A 124 3.25 -8.25 3.71
CA PHE A 124 3.81 -7.45 4.80
C PHE A 124 2.69 -6.85 5.67
N GLY A 125 3.03 -6.19 6.77
CA GLY A 125 2.07 -5.63 7.70
C GLY A 125 1.32 -6.71 8.50
N HIS A 126 0.03 -6.54 8.73
CA HIS A 126 -0.82 -7.42 9.57
C HIS A 126 -1.26 -8.73 8.88
N THR A 127 -0.49 -9.25 7.93
CA THR A 127 -0.78 -10.50 7.22
C THR A 127 0.17 -11.64 7.63
N ARG A 128 -0.19 -12.89 7.33
CA ARG A 128 0.63 -14.08 7.61
C ARG A 128 0.68 -15.01 6.40
N PRO A 129 1.85 -15.57 6.03
CA PRO A 129 3.19 -15.23 6.52
C PRO A 129 3.53 -13.76 6.22
N GLN A 130 4.57 -13.24 6.84
CA GLN A 130 4.94 -11.83 6.77
C GLN A 130 6.39 -11.69 6.29
N TRP A 131 6.62 -10.80 5.33
CA TRP A 131 7.95 -10.36 4.94
C TRP A 131 8.39 -9.20 5.84
N ILE A 132 9.67 -9.15 6.15
CA ILE A 132 10.30 -7.97 6.70
C ILE A 132 10.55 -7.02 5.53
N VAL A 133 10.06 -5.79 5.64
CA VAL A 133 10.21 -4.76 4.61
C VAL A 133 11.00 -3.61 5.22
N PRO A 134 12.09 -3.13 4.59
CA PRO A 134 12.84 -2.00 5.12
C PRO A 134 11.95 -0.75 5.10
N HIS A 135 11.83 -0.09 6.27
CA HIS A 135 11.14 1.20 6.40
C HIS A 135 12.18 2.33 6.43
N GLY A 136 12.05 3.29 5.52
CA GLY A 136 13.07 4.31 5.30
C GLY A 136 14.30 3.84 4.53
N GLY A 137 14.43 2.53 4.28
CA GLY A 137 15.45 1.93 3.42
C GLY A 137 15.02 1.86 1.95
N ALA A 138 15.88 1.36 1.08
CA ALA A 138 15.60 1.26 -0.34
C ALA A 138 14.90 -0.06 -0.73
N ILE A 139 13.91 0.06 -1.61
CA ILE A 139 13.28 -1.08 -2.29
C ILE A 139 13.28 -0.84 -3.79
N THR A 140 13.55 -1.90 -4.55
CA THR A 140 13.30 -1.94 -5.99
C THR A 140 12.02 -2.72 -6.26
N VAL A 141 11.09 -2.09 -6.96
CA VAL A 141 9.87 -2.71 -7.50
C VAL A 141 10.05 -2.85 -9.01
N ASP A 142 10.30 -4.06 -9.47
CA ASP A 142 10.53 -4.37 -10.88
C ASP A 142 9.29 -5.04 -11.48
N GLY A 143 8.52 -4.26 -12.23
CA GLY A 143 7.31 -4.72 -12.91
C GLY A 143 7.59 -5.61 -14.11
N VAL A 144 8.76 -5.48 -14.73
CA VAL A 144 9.19 -6.32 -15.87
C VAL A 144 9.58 -7.70 -15.38
N ALA A 145 10.49 -7.77 -14.40
CA ALA A 145 10.92 -9.03 -13.80
C ALA A 145 9.90 -9.61 -12.80
N ARG A 146 8.86 -8.86 -12.46
CA ARG A 146 7.83 -9.20 -11.45
C ARG A 146 8.48 -9.54 -10.11
N ARG A 147 9.37 -8.70 -9.65
CA ARG A 147 10.19 -8.91 -8.46
C ARG A 147 10.23 -7.65 -7.58
N VAL A 148 10.23 -7.88 -6.28
CA VAL A 148 10.51 -6.85 -5.27
C VAL A 148 11.79 -7.23 -4.54
N THR A 149 12.74 -6.30 -4.45
CA THR A 149 14.03 -6.49 -3.78
C THR A 149 14.22 -5.41 -2.74
N GLY A 150 14.45 -5.80 -1.49
CA GLY A 150 14.80 -4.87 -0.40
C GLY A 150 16.30 -4.83 -0.17
N ASP A 151 16.82 -3.64 0.13
CA ASP A 151 18.19 -3.44 0.62
C ASP A 151 18.15 -3.32 2.14
N TYR A 152 18.93 -4.16 2.81
CA TYR A 152 19.01 -4.25 4.28
C TYR A 152 20.42 -3.87 4.81
N SER A 153 21.25 -3.30 3.93
CA SER A 153 22.59 -2.84 4.32
C SER A 153 22.58 -1.51 5.10
#